data_79a498853d1e130d1b046d62a3a39f79
#
_entry.id   79a498853d1e130d1b046d62a3a39f79
#
_cell.length_a   1.000
_cell.length_b   1.000
_cell.length_c   1.000
_cell.angle_alpha   90.00
_cell.angle_beta   90.00
_cell.angle_gamma   90.00
#
_symmetry.space_group_name_H-M   'P 1'
#
loop_
_entity.id
_entity.type
_entity.pdbx_description
1 polymer ?
#
loop_
_entity_poly.entity_id
_entity_poly.type
_entity_poly.pdbx_seq_one_letter_code
_entity_poly.pdbx_strand_id
1 'polypeptide(L)'
;MSTASTKVSILVGSLREGSFARKIALNAIEMLPSDWDASILEIRDLPLYDADYDDPAMTSKPLPEAYTTFREELKASDAVLFVTAENNRTIPACLKNAIDVGSKPNSDVAWTGLPGGIISHSVGRMGGYSSHKNLRLALSYFAMPLTGQPEAFIGQSNTLIDDNGAISNEDTRAFIQRYLDTFVELVKTNPRKR
;
A
#
# COMPACT_ATOMS: atom_id res chain seq x y z
N MET A 1 9.07 6.79 -29.17
CA MET A 1 8.98 5.53 -28.41
C MET A 1 8.03 5.80 -27.28
N SER A 2 6.86 5.14 -27.21
CA SER A 2 5.95 5.27 -26.09
C SER A 2 6.66 4.65 -24.88
N THR A 3 7.07 5.47 -23.92
CA THR A 3 7.52 4.96 -22.62
C THR A 3 6.32 4.32 -21.95
N ALA A 4 6.43 3.05 -21.55
CA ALA A 4 5.37 2.39 -20.81
C ALA A 4 5.02 3.24 -19.57
N SER A 5 3.74 3.39 -19.28
CA SER A 5 3.26 4.10 -18.09
C SER A 5 3.77 3.43 -16.82
N THR A 6 4.20 4.20 -15.82
CA THR A 6 4.62 3.65 -14.51
C THR A 6 3.40 3.10 -13.78
N LYS A 7 3.37 1.80 -13.49
CA LYS A 7 2.25 1.15 -12.82
C LYS A 7 2.43 1.17 -11.30
N VAL A 8 1.46 1.74 -10.58
CA VAL A 8 1.46 1.85 -9.12
C VAL A 8 0.27 1.11 -8.53
N SER A 9 0.54 0.06 -7.75
CA SER A 9 -0.49 -0.59 -6.94
C SER A 9 -0.67 0.14 -5.61
N ILE A 10 -1.92 0.45 -5.24
CA ILE A 10 -2.24 1.07 -3.96
C ILE A 10 -2.95 0.06 -3.07
N LEU A 11 -2.36 -0.24 -1.90
CA LEU A 11 -2.96 -1.14 -0.92
C LEU A 11 -3.61 -0.35 0.20
N VAL A 12 -4.91 -0.60 0.41
CA VAL A 12 -5.70 0.10 1.41
C VAL A 12 -5.86 -0.75 2.66
N GLY A 13 -5.28 -0.33 3.79
CA GLY A 13 -5.35 -1.02 5.07
C GLY A 13 -6.69 -0.82 5.79
N SER A 14 -7.80 -1.04 5.09
CA SER A 14 -9.15 -0.99 5.67
C SER A 14 -10.18 -1.64 4.74
N LEU A 15 -11.04 -2.50 5.28
CA LEU A 15 -12.13 -3.14 4.55
C LEU A 15 -13.49 -2.45 4.74
N ARG A 16 -13.56 -1.33 5.47
CA ARG A 16 -14.80 -0.61 5.72
C ARG A 16 -15.29 0.06 4.42
N GLU A 17 -16.60 0.06 4.16
CA GLU A 17 -17.21 0.77 3.02
C GLU A 17 -16.92 2.28 3.07
N GLY A 18 -17.15 2.92 4.22
CA GLY A 18 -16.83 4.34 4.45
C GLY A 18 -15.37 4.58 4.88
N SER A 19 -14.40 3.84 4.32
CA SER A 19 -13.00 3.90 4.72
C SER A 19 -12.33 5.24 4.40
N PHE A 20 -11.85 5.95 5.41
CA PHE A 20 -11.00 7.14 5.21
C PHE A 20 -9.68 6.78 4.52
N ALA A 21 -9.08 5.61 4.80
CA ALA A 21 -7.91 5.14 4.07
C ALA A 21 -8.19 5.04 2.56
N ARG A 22 -9.35 4.51 2.17
CA ARG A 22 -9.74 4.44 0.75
C ARG A 22 -9.95 5.82 0.14
N LYS A 23 -10.58 6.73 0.86
CA LYS A 23 -10.75 8.12 0.40
C LYS A 23 -9.39 8.82 0.22
N ILE A 24 -8.46 8.65 1.16
CA ILE A 24 -7.09 9.17 1.03
C ILE A 24 -6.37 8.55 -0.17
N ALA A 25 -6.52 7.24 -0.40
CA ALA A 25 -5.93 6.54 -1.54
C ALA A 25 -6.45 7.09 -2.88
N LEU A 26 -7.75 7.33 -3.00
CA LEU A 26 -8.36 7.92 -4.22
C LEU A 26 -7.84 9.34 -4.47
N ASN A 27 -7.73 10.18 -3.43
CA ASN A 27 -7.12 11.49 -3.57
C ASN A 27 -5.64 11.39 -3.97
N ALA A 28 -4.90 10.43 -3.43
CA ALA A 28 -3.51 10.22 -3.81
C ALA A 28 -3.36 9.81 -5.29
N ILE A 29 -4.27 9.01 -5.83
CA ILE A 29 -4.30 8.67 -7.27
C ILE A 29 -4.40 9.93 -8.13
N GLU A 30 -5.33 10.83 -7.78
CA GLU A 30 -5.53 12.08 -8.51
C GLU A 30 -4.34 13.06 -8.42
N MET A 31 -3.50 12.90 -7.38
CA MET A 31 -2.35 13.75 -7.11
C MET A 31 -1.04 13.19 -7.68
N LEU A 32 -1.01 11.93 -8.10
CA LEU A 32 0.14 11.33 -8.80
C LEU A 32 0.26 11.88 -10.23
N PRO A 33 1.43 11.74 -10.90
CA PRO A 33 1.60 12.17 -12.29
C PRO A 33 0.52 11.56 -13.20
N SER A 34 -0.06 12.36 -14.08
CA SER A 34 -1.16 11.94 -14.96
C SER A 34 -0.78 10.90 -16.02
N ASP A 35 0.50 10.68 -16.24
CA ASP A 35 1.07 9.65 -17.11
C ASP A 35 1.35 8.33 -16.37
N TRP A 36 1.07 8.26 -15.06
CA TRP A 36 1.19 7.05 -14.26
C TRP A 36 -0.14 6.27 -14.24
N ASP A 37 -0.05 4.95 -14.26
CA ASP A 37 -1.20 4.04 -14.10
C ASP A 37 -1.30 3.60 -12.64
N ALA A 38 -2.02 4.39 -11.83
CA ALA A 38 -2.21 4.15 -10.41
C ALA A 38 -3.62 3.63 -10.12
N SER A 39 -3.71 2.49 -9.44
CA SER A 39 -5.00 1.88 -9.08
C SER A 39 -4.95 1.15 -7.74
N ILE A 40 -6.11 0.96 -7.12
CA ILE A 40 -6.22 0.19 -5.88
C ILE A 40 -6.16 -1.30 -6.23
N LEU A 41 -5.16 -1.99 -5.67
CA LEU A 41 -5.09 -3.45 -5.68
C LEU A 41 -5.90 -3.98 -4.50
N GLU A 42 -7.02 -4.62 -4.80
CA GLU A 42 -7.97 -5.07 -3.77
C GLU A 42 -7.41 -6.23 -2.95
N ILE A 43 -7.60 -6.15 -1.63
CA ILE A 43 -7.13 -7.16 -0.67
C ILE A 43 -8.27 -7.78 0.15
N ARG A 44 -9.53 -7.40 -0.15
CA ARG A 44 -10.71 -7.81 0.62
C ARG A 44 -10.91 -9.31 0.61
N ASP A 45 -10.77 -9.92 -0.54
CA ASP A 45 -11.13 -11.31 -0.78
C ASP A 45 -9.92 -12.28 -0.66
N LEU A 46 -8.79 -11.78 -0.16
CA LEU A 46 -7.64 -12.64 0.13
C LEU A 46 -7.96 -13.54 1.33
N PRO A 47 -8.01 -14.87 1.16
CA PRO A 47 -8.07 -15.79 2.28
C PRO A 47 -6.98 -15.50 3.30
N LEU A 48 -7.22 -15.85 4.57
CA LEU A 48 -6.18 -15.69 5.58
C LEU A 48 -4.97 -16.56 5.20
N TYR A 49 -3.78 -15.95 5.25
CA TYR A 49 -2.55 -16.63 4.86
C TYR A 49 -2.31 -17.88 5.72
N ASP A 50 -2.04 -18.99 5.02
CA ASP A 50 -1.64 -20.27 5.59
C ASP A 50 -0.47 -20.80 4.74
N ALA A 51 0.64 -21.12 5.39
CA ALA A 51 1.86 -21.57 4.72
C ALA A 51 1.67 -22.88 3.93
N ASP A 52 0.71 -23.69 4.33
CA ASP A 52 0.39 -24.96 3.65
C ASP A 52 -0.08 -24.75 2.21
N TYR A 53 -0.66 -23.59 1.88
CA TYR A 53 -1.05 -23.26 0.49
C TYR A 53 0.14 -23.15 -0.47
N ASP A 54 1.32 -22.84 0.04
CA ASP A 54 2.55 -22.71 -0.75
C ASP A 54 3.43 -23.97 -0.66
N ASP A 55 2.98 -25.02 0.04
CA ASP A 55 3.66 -26.30 0.11
C ASP A 55 3.12 -27.28 -0.95
N PRO A 56 3.90 -27.65 -1.99
CA PRO A 56 3.45 -28.55 -3.03
C PRO A 56 3.15 -29.97 -2.52
N ALA A 57 3.59 -30.35 -1.32
CA ALA A 57 3.27 -31.63 -0.68
C ALA A 57 1.86 -31.64 -0.07
N MET A 58 1.27 -30.46 0.21
CA MET A 58 -0.05 -30.30 0.83
C MET A 58 -1.17 -30.29 -0.21
N THR A 59 -1.38 -31.40 -0.89
CA THR A 59 -2.37 -31.54 -1.98
C THR A 59 -3.82 -31.33 -1.55
N SER A 60 -4.14 -31.41 -0.26
CA SER A 60 -5.46 -31.13 0.32
C SER A 60 -5.77 -29.63 0.46
N LYS A 61 -4.77 -28.78 0.31
CA LYS A 61 -4.88 -27.31 0.40
C LYS A 61 -4.33 -26.67 -0.88
N PRO A 62 -5.08 -26.68 -1.98
CA PRO A 62 -4.60 -26.05 -3.23
C PRO A 62 -4.40 -24.54 -3.03
N LEU A 63 -3.39 -23.98 -3.71
CA LEU A 63 -3.12 -22.55 -3.69
C LEU A 63 -4.37 -21.76 -4.13
N PRO A 64 -4.88 -20.81 -3.32
CA PRO A 64 -6.01 -19.99 -3.72
C PRO A 64 -5.70 -19.15 -4.95
N GLU A 65 -6.61 -19.11 -5.92
CA GLU A 65 -6.48 -18.28 -7.13
C GLU A 65 -6.27 -16.80 -6.79
N ALA A 66 -6.94 -16.31 -5.74
CA ALA A 66 -6.78 -14.94 -5.25
C ALA A 66 -5.32 -14.62 -4.86
N TYR A 67 -4.55 -15.60 -4.35
CA TYR A 67 -3.13 -15.40 -4.05
C TYR A 67 -2.31 -15.24 -5.33
N THR A 68 -2.57 -16.09 -6.32
CA THR A 68 -1.88 -16.04 -7.62
C THR A 68 -2.12 -14.70 -8.29
N THR A 69 -3.38 -14.30 -8.42
CA THR A 69 -3.79 -13.02 -9.03
C THR A 69 -3.14 -11.83 -8.31
N PHE A 70 -3.23 -11.80 -6.97
CA PHE A 70 -2.64 -10.72 -6.18
C PHE A 70 -1.12 -10.62 -6.36
N ARG A 71 -0.42 -11.76 -6.32
CA ARG A 71 1.03 -11.81 -6.50
C ARG A 71 1.45 -11.37 -7.90
N GLU A 72 0.73 -11.79 -8.94
CA GLU A 72 1.00 -11.41 -10.33
C GLU A 72 0.79 -9.91 -10.56
N GLU A 73 -0.32 -9.34 -10.07
CA GLU A 73 -0.58 -7.91 -10.18
C GLU A 73 0.47 -7.07 -9.45
N LEU A 74 0.87 -7.51 -8.24
CA LEU A 74 1.91 -6.83 -7.48
C LEU A 74 3.29 -6.92 -8.18
N LYS A 75 3.62 -8.06 -8.77
CA LYS A 75 4.86 -8.22 -9.56
C LYS A 75 4.84 -7.39 -10.84
N ALA A 76 3.68 -7.19 -11.44
CA ALA A 76 3.52 -6.34 -12.61
C ALA A 76 3.65 -4.84 -12.28
N SER A 77 3.64 -4.46 -11.01
CA SER A 77 3.74 -3.07 -10.56
C SER A 77 5.20 -2.59 -10.52
N ASP A 78 5.41 -1.31 -10.82
CA ASP A 78 6.69 -0.63 -10.71
C ASP A 78 6.89 -0.02 -9.32
N ALA A 79 5.80 0.25 -8.60
CA ALA A 79 5.81 0.78 -7.24
C ALA A 79 4.54 0.39 -6.46
N VAL A 80 4.58 0.55 -5.14
CA VAL A 80 3.43 0.37 -4.27
C VAL A 80 3.26 1.53 -3.30
N LEU A 81 2.02 1.99 -3.12
CA LEU A 81 1.67 2.96 -2.09
C LEU A 81 0.73 2.30 -1.08
N PHE A 82 1.16 2.24 0.17
CA PHE A 82 0.32 1.76 1.27
C PHE A 82 -0.43 2.94 1.90
N VAL A 83 -1.75 2.84 1.98
CA VAL A 83 -2.59 3.80 2.71
C VAL A 83 -3.28 3.06 3.84
N THR A 84 -2.80 3.22 5.06
CA THR A 84 -3.20 2.39 6.19
C THR A 84 -3.93 3.14 7.30
N ALA A 85 -5.00 2.53 7.82
CA ALA A 85 -5.53 2.88 9.12
C ALA A 85 -4.66 2.30 10.25
N GLU A 86 -4.97 2.64 11.49
CA GLU A 86 -4.39 2.02 12.68
C GLU A 86 -5.47 1.25 13.45
N ASN A 87 -5.24 -0.04 13.70
CA ASN A 87 -6.07 -0.88 14.53
C ASN A 87 -5.26 -1.36 15.74
N ASN A 88 -5.72 -1.01 16.95
CA ASN A 88 -5.07 -1.48 18.19
C ASN A 88 -3.55 -1.26 18.21
N ARG A 89 -3.11 -0.06 17.81
CA ARG A 89 -1.68 0.34 17.77
C ARG A 89 -0.82 -0.42 16.75
N THR A 90 -1.42 -1.04 15.73
CA THR A 90 -0.66 -1.77 14.72
C THR A 90 -1.35 -1.76 13.36
N ILE A 91 -0.77 -2.52 12.42
CA ILE A 91 -1.25 -2.71 11.05
C ILE A 91 -2.61 -3.42 11.09
N PRO A 92 -3.62 -2.98 10.32
CA PRO A 92 -4.87 -3.73 10.14
C PRO A 92 -4.61 -5.16 9.65
N ALA A 93 -5.37 -6.13 10.17
CA ALA A 93 -5.18 -7.55 9.85
C ALA A 93 -5.24 -7.83 8.35
N CYS A 94 -6.13 -7.18 7.60
CA CYS A 94 -6.24 -7.34 6.14
C CYS A 94 -4.96 -6.92 5.41
N LEU A 95 -4.31 -5.84 5.85
CA LEU A 95 -3.07 -5.38 5.25
C LEU A 95 -1.90 -6.29 5.61
N LYS A 96 -1.83 -6.74 6.88
CA LYS A 96 -0.82 -7.72 7.28
C LYS A 96 -0.95 -9.03 6.49
N ASN A 97 -2.20 -9.50 6.30
CA ASN A 97 -2.49 -10.67 5.48
C ASN A 97 -1.96 -10.51 4.03
N ALA A 98 -2.23 -9.38 3.40
CA ALA A 98 -1.74 -9.10 2.05
C ALA A 98 -0.19 -9.11 1.98
N ILE A 99 0.49 -8.57 3.03
CA ILE A 99 1.95 -8.63 3.12
C ILE A 99 2.44 -10.07 3.18
N ASP A 100 1.80 -10.91 3.99
CA ASP A 100 2.17 -12.32 4.14
C ASP A 100 1.92 -13.11 2.85
N VAL A 101 0.78 -12.90 2.19
CA VAL A 101 0.48 -13.51 0.88
C VAL A 101 1.53 -13.14 -0.16
N GLY A 102 1.90 -11.88 -0.28
CA GLY A 102 2.91 -11.41 -1.25
C GLY A 102 4.35 -11.80 -0.90
N SER A 103 4.59 -12.33 0.31
CA SER A 103 5.92 -12.77 0.77
C SER A 103 6.31 -14.17 0.26
N LYS A 104 5.43 -14.84 -0.45
CA LYS A 104 5.63 -16.22 -0.91
C LYS A 104 5.36 -16.37 -2.42
N PRO A 105 5.94 -17.43 -3.03
CA PRO A 105 6.96 -18.35 -2.46
C PRO A 105 8.30 -17.63 -2.21
N ASN A 106 9.17 -18.23 -1.38
CA ASN A 106 10.47 -17.64 -1.03
C ASN A 106 11.39 -17.42 -2.25
N SER A 107 11.22 -18.21 -3.30
CA SER A 107 11.97 -18.08 -4.56
C SER A 107 11.50 -16.92 -5.43
N ASP A 108 10.33 -16.32 -5.14
CA ASP A 108 9.69 -15.33 -6.01
C ASP A 108 8.81 -14.36 -5.20
N VAL A 109 9.43 -13.67 -4.24
CA VAL A 109 8.78 -12.73 -3.33
C VAL A 109 8.34 -11.48 -4.08
N ALA A 110 7.04 -11.19 -4.07
CA ALA A 110 6.47 -10.07 -4.82
C ALA A 110 6.92 -8.68 -4.33
N TRP A 111 7.40 -8.56 -3.10
CA TRP A 111 7.86 -7.31 -2.49
C TRP A 111 9.30 -6.93 -2.82
N THR A 112 10.14 -7.89 -3.20
CA THR A 112 11.58 -7.68 -3.36
C THR A 112 11.87 -6.58 -4.38
N GLY A 113 12.64 -5.58 -3.95
CA GLY A 113 13.07 -4.46 -4.78
C GLY A 113 11.94 -3.54 -5.28
N LEU A 114 10.69 -3.72 -4.80
CA LEU A 114 9.57 -2.87 -5.16
C LEU A 114 9.63 -1.57 -4.36
N PRO A 115 9.81 -0.39 -4.98
CA PRO A 115 9.81 0.87 -4.25
C PRO A 115 8.43 1.15 -3.65
N GLY A 116 8.42 1.65 -2.41
CA GLY A 116 7.19 1.83 -1.65
C GLY A 116 7.06 3.15 -0.91
N GLY A 117 5.82 3.61 -0.79
CA GLY A 117 5.41 4.73 0.06
C GLY A 117 4.41 4.28 1.12
N ILE A 118 4.34 5.01 2.24
CA ILE A 118 3.39 4.75 3.32
C ILE A 118 2.72 6.05 3.76
N ILE A 119 1.39 6.10 3.64
CA ILE A 119 0.54 7.13 4.25
C ILE A 119 -0.29 6.43 5.32
N SER A 120 -0.20 6.87 6.56
CA SER A 120 -1.08 6.38 7.63
C SER A 120 -2.08 7.45 8.06
N HIS A 121 -3.21 7.00 8.58
CA HIS A 121 -4.22 7.91 9.12
C HIS A 121 -4.89 7.36 10.37
N SER A 122 -5.49 8.24 11.14
CA SER A 122 -6.48 7.90 12.18
C SER A 122 -7.41 9.08 12.43
N VAL A 123 -8.56 8.81 13.04
CA VAL A 123 -9.44 9.87 13.55
C VAL A 123 -8.86 10.57 14.79
N GLY A 124 -7.88 9.94 15.45
CA GLY A 124 -7.09 10.55 16.52
C GLY A 124 -5.96 11.43 15.99
N ARG A 125 -5.36 12.23 16.86
CA ARG A 125 -4.29 13.18 16.51
C ARG A 125 -3.00 12.53 16.01
N MET A 126 -2.71 11.29 16.43
CA MET A 126 -1.45 10.59 16.11
C MET A 126 -1.34 10.11 14.66
N GLY A 127 -2.42 10.22 13.87
CA GLY A 127 -2.38 9.96 12.44
C GLY A 127 -1.97 8.52 12.04
N GLY A 128 -2.16 7.54 12.93
CA GLY A 128 -1.76 6.17 12.63
C GLY A 128 -0.25 5.90 12.77
N TYR A 129 0.45 6.69 13.60
CA TYR A 129 1.89 6.59 13.81
C TYR A 129 2.36 5.15 14.10
N SER A 130 1.68 4.44 15.01
CA SER A 130 2.10 3.08 15.38
C SER A 130 1.94 2.09 14.22
N SER A 131 0.83 2.20 13.46
CA SER A 131 0.62 1.38 12.27
C SER A 131 1.69 1.65 11.21
N HIS A 132 2.02 2.91 10.95
CA HIS A 132 3.07 3.30 10.01
C HIS A 132 4.42 2.68 10.39
N LYS A 133 4.83 2.80 11.67
CA LYS A 133 6.11 2.26 12.14
C LYS A 133 6.15 0.73 12.08
N ASN A 134 5.08 0.07 12.47
CA ASN A 134 4.96 -1.39 12.39
C ASN A 134 4.95 -1.88 10.94
N LEU A 135 4.28 -1.14 10.03
CA LEU A 135 4.30 -1.45 8.61
C LEU A 135 5.72 -1.32 8.05
N ARG A 136 6.41 -0.23 8.36
CA ARG A 136 7.80 -0.02 7.95
C ARG A 136 8.74 -1.12 8.45
N LEU A 137 8.54 -1.56 9.70
CA LEU A 137 9.28 -2.69 10.28
C LEU A 137 9.01 -4.00 9.51
N ALA A 138 7.74 -4.31 9.22
CA ALA A 138 7.38 -5.51 8.47
C ALA A 138 7.98 -5.50 7.05
N LEU A 139 7.93 -4.36 6.36
CA LEU A 139 8.46 -4.20 5.00
C LEU A 139 9.99 -4.20 4.93
N SER A 140 10.68 -3.88 6.02
CA SER A 140 12.15 -3.90 6.06
C SER A 140 12.75 -5.29 5.80
N TYR A 141 11.95 -6.35 5.97
CA TYR A 141 12.35 -7.73 5.66
C TYR A 141 12.60 -7.97 4.16
N PHE A 142 11.96 -7.18 3.28
CA PHE A 142 11.91 -7.47 1.84
C PHE A 142 12.90 -6.67 0.99
N ALA A 143 13.81 -5.94 1.59
CA ALA A 143 14.74 -5.05 0.89
C ALA A 143 14.05 -4.06 -0.07
N MET A 144 12.89 -3.55 0.33
CA MET A 144 12.14 -2.53 -0.41
C MET A 144 12.78 -1.16 -0.20
N PRO A 145 13.06 -0.38 -1.25
CA PRO A 145 13.29 1.05 -1.11
C PRO A 145 12.02 1.72 -0.60
N LEU A 146 12.07 2.38 0.56
CA LEU A 146 10.90 3.05 1.16
C LEU A 146 11.15 4.56 1.29
N THR A 147 10.08 5.36 1.05
CA THR A 147 10.15 6.81 1.32
C THR A 147 10.67 7.09 2.71
N GLY A 148 11.62 8.01 2.84
CA GLY A 148 12.16 8.46 4.13
C GLY A 148 11.33 9.60 4.71
N GLN A 149 11.84 10.83 4.62
CA GLN A 149 11.13 12.04 5.01
C GLN A 149 10.56 12.75 3.77
N PRO A 150 9.38 13.42 3.94
CA PRO A 150 8.56 13.47 5.14
C PRO A 150 7.85 12.14 5.41
N GLU A 151 7.55 11.82 6.68
CA GLU A 151 6.66 10.72 7.01
C GLU A 151 5.20 11.21 7.01
N ALA A 152 4.29 10.48 6.39
CA ALA A 152 2.90 10.91 6.24
C ALA A 152 1.99 10.28 7.31
N PHE A 153 1.68 11.06 8.35
CA PHE A 153 0.73 10.73 9.42
C PHE A 153 -0.45 11.69 9.36
N ILE A 154 -1.62 11.23 8.92
CA ILE A 154 -2.82 12.06 8.76
C ILE A 154 -3.73 11.89 9.98
N GLY A 155 -3.57 12.77 10.96
CA GLY A 155 -4.44 12.83 12.14
C GLY A 155 -5.79 13.46 11.84
N GLN A 156 -6.79 13.19 12.68
CA GLN A 156 -8.12 13.77 12.59
C GLN A 156 -8.77 13.62 11.20
N SER A 157 -8.53 12.50 10.53
CA SER A 157 -8.92 12.27 9.13
C SER A 157 -10.42 12.44 8.86
N ASN A 158 -11.26 12.27 9.87
CA ASN A 158 -12.70 12.51 9.79
C ASN A 158 -13.10 14.00 9.65
N THR A 159 -12.19 14.94 9.93
CA THR A 159 -12.44 16.38 9.79
C THR A 159 -11.76 16.99 8.56
N LEU A 160 -10.92 16.21 7.89
CA LEU A 160 -10.11 16.64 6.75
C LEU A 160 -10.69 16.22 5.40
N ILE A 161 -11.66 15.28 5.41
CA ILE A 161 -12.26 14.68 4.23
C ILE A 161 -13.75 15.05 4.23
N ASP A 162 -14.22 15.67 3.17
CA ASP A 162 -15.61 16.07 3.01
C ASP A 162 -16.55 14.87 2.69
N ASP A 163 -17.85 15.16 2.55
CA ASP A 163 -18.88 14.16 2.27
C ASP A 163 -18.68 13.50 0.89
N ASN A 164 -18.06 14.19 -0.05
CA ASN A 164 -17.73 13.68 -1.38
C ASN A 164 -16.46 12.81 -1.40
N GLY A 165 -15.73 12.77 -0.29
CA GLY A 165 -14.49 12.01 -0.14
C GLY A 165 -13.23 12.77 -0.53
N ALA A 166 -13.34 14.06 -0.86
CA ALA A 166 -12.18 14.89 -1.18
C ALA A 166 -11.49 15.41 0.09
N ILE A 167 -10.17 15.55 0.04
CA ILE A 167 -9.40 16.22 1.10
C ILE A 167 -9.65 17.73 0.97
N SER A 168 -10.49 18.26 1.84
CA SER A 168 -10.94 19.66 1.82
C SER A 168 -9.96 20.63 2.50
N ASN A 169 -9.07 20.14 3.34
CA ASN A 169 -8.07 20.95 4.02
C ASN A 169 -6.85 21.18 3.13
N GLU A 170 -6.59 22.43 2.74
CA GLU A 170 -5.51 22.80 1.81
C GLU A 170 -4.11 22.47 2.34
N ASP A 171 -3.84 22.68 3.63
CA ASP A 171 -2.53 22.36 4.22
C ASP A 171 -2.26 20.86 4.19
N THR A 172 -3.28 20.06 4.48
CA THR A 172 -3.19 18.59 4.41
C THR A 172 -2.98 18.15 2.97
N ARG A 173 -3.71 18.72 2.01
CA ARG A 173 -3.54 18.42 0.59
C ARG A 173 -2.13 18.76 0.11
N ALA A 174 -1.65 19.95 0.45
CA ALA A 174 -0.28 20.37 0.11
C ALA A 174 0.79 19.48 0.78
N PHE A 175 0.55 19.04 2.01
CA PHE A 175 1.45 18.10 2.69
C PHE A 175 1.50 16.74 1.98
N ILE A 176 0.34 16.18 1.62
CA ILE A 176 0.27 14.91 0.89
C ILE A 176 0.93 15.04 -0.48
N GLN A 177 0.75 16.16 -1.19
CA GLN A 177 1.43 16.38 -2.47
C GLN A 177 2.96 16.34 -2.30
N ARG A 178 3.52 17.06 -1.34
CA ARG A 178 4.98 17.00 -1.07
C ARG A 178 5.46 15.60 -0.75
N TYR A 179 4.65 14.82 -0.02
CA TYR A 179 4.96 13.41 0.25
C TYR A 179 4.97 12.58 -1.04
N LEU A 180 3.95 12.74 -1.88
CA LEU A 180 3.85 12.04 -3.16
C LEU A 180 4.96 12.45 -4.14
N ASP A 181 5.38 13.72 -4.15
CA ASP A 181 6.53 14.16 -4.95
C ASP A 181 7.81 13.42 -4.53
N THR A 182 8.00 13.22 -3.22
CA THR A 182 9.12 12.40 -2.69
C THR A 182 9.00 10.93 -3.09
N PHE A 183 7.78 10.38 -3.06
CA PHE A 183 7.52 9.02 -3.52
C PHE A 183 7.80 8.86 -5.03
N VAL A 184 7.37 9.81 -5.84
CA VAL A 184 7.64 9.84 -7.29
C VAL A 184 9.15 9.84 -7.56
N GLU A 185 9.90 10.66 -6.84
CA GLU A 185 11.36 10.71 -6.98
C GLU A 185 12.02 9.41 -6.55
N LEU A 186 11.54 8.79 -5.45
CA LEU A 186 12.02 7.46 -5.04
C LEU A 186 11.82 6.42 -6.14
N VAL A 187 10.64 6.37 -6.76
CA VAL A 187 10.32 5.41 -7.82
C VAL A 187 11.22 5.62 -9.03
N LYS A 188 11.41 6.87 -9.46
CA LYS A 188 12.28 7.22 -10.60
C LYS A 188 13.75 6.83 -10.38
N THR A 189 14.23 7.01 -9.15
CA THR A 189 15.65 6.74 -8.80
C THR A 189 15.92 5.30 -8.41
N ASN A 190 14.87 4.53 -8.10
CA ASN A 190 14.97 3.12 -7.74
C ASN A 190 14.03 2.25 -8.61
N PRO A 191 14.22 2.23 -9.94
CA PRO A 191 13.36 1.42 -10.81
C PRO A 191 13.46 -0.06 -10.41
N ARG A 192 12.32 -0.73 -10.32
CA ARG A 192 12.27 -2.15 -10.00
C ARG A 192 13.03 -2.95 -11.06
N LYS A 193 14.01 -3.73 -10.61
CA LYS A 193 14.71 -4.69 -11.49
C LYS A 193 13.82 -5.95 -11.61
N ARG A 194 13.33 -6.22 -12.79
CA ARG A 194 12.57 -7.42 -13.16
C ARG A 194 13.49 -8.51 -13.68
#